data_ff82442727d67c7697cf57299e027cda
#
_entry.id   ff82442727d67c7697cf57299e027cda
#
_cell.length_a   1.000
_cell.length_b   1.000
_cell.length_c   1.000
_cell.angle_alpha   90.00
_cell.angle_beta   90.00
_cell.angle_gamma   90.00
#
_symmetry.space_group_name_H-M   'P 1'
#
loop_
_entity.id
_entity.type
_entity.pdbx_description
1 polymer ?
#
loop_
_entity_poly.entity_id
_entity_poly.type
_entity_poly.pdbx_seq_one_letter_code
_entity_poly.pdbx_strand_id
1 'polypeptide(L)'
;MDDKQLPEALILGQDELHFLLQLAGRTALLGLDPKSIAGPAPKSGREQLLSRGLIQPGQNGANDRVQGAALMVLTPVLFPKRALMAARSLPGTGSQTVVLYANGPGYVLHSMVEGGKHSFQPLTSPAQLIPALLEWFPITSMPGVADQAIIATAVLDKCRELAQGGQVEKALNTILHVPLDDAQKRLLVKAMHDVKVSGSFALVVFGPQASMDVESLAIVADDQTAWAFTVPAEASRDSYRVRRTGDDFPLILRRMCDWLSGEMPQTAP
;
A
#
# COMPACT_ATOMS: atom_id res chain seq x y z
N MET A 1 -31.97 9.20 -9.21
CA MET A 1 -30.86 9.14 -8.26
C MET A 1 -29.91 10.21 -8.71
N ASP A 2 -29.81 11.31 -7.94
CA ASP A 2 -28.88 12.39 -8.27
C ASP A 2 -27.46 11.80 -8.30
N ASP A 3 -26.79 11.93 -9.43
CA ASP A 3 -25.34 11.71 -9.56
C ASP A 3 -24.66 12.73 -8.62
N LYS A 4 -24.49 12.34 -7.37
CA LYS A 4 -23.71 13.14 -6.42
C LYS A 4 -22.28 13.14 -6.97
N GLN A 5 -21.98 14.22 -7.70
CA GLN A 5 -20.64 14.47 -8.21
C GLN A 5 -19.68 14.42 -7.02
N LEU A 6 -18.73 13.49 -7.07
CA LEU A 6 -17.69 13.41 -6.04
C LEU A 6 -16.94 14.75 -5.99
N PRO A 7 -16.52 15.19 -4.79
CA PRO A 7 -15.66 16.36 -4.70
C PRO A 7 -14.37 16.14 -5.49
N GLU A 8 -13.81 17.22 -6.04
CA GLU A 8 -12.51 17.21 -6.70
C GLU A 8 -11.40 16.72 -5.74
N ALA A 9 -10.29 16.27 -6.30
CA ALA A 9 -9.13 15.87 -5.51
C ALA A 9 -8.62 17.06 -4.66
N LEU A 10 -8.42 16.83 -3.38
CA LEU A 10 -7.85 17.81 -2.46
C LEU A 10 -6.33 17.68 -2.48
N ILE A 11 -5.64 18.75 -2.92
CA ILE A 11 -4.18 18.82 -2.91
C ILE A 11 -3.74 19.61 -1.69
N LEU A 12 -2.87 19.03 -0.87
CA LEU A 12 -2.31 19.65 0.35
C LEU A 12 -0.79 19.70 0.29
N GLY A 13 -0.23 20.81 0.78
CA GLY A 13 1.19 20.88 1.11
C GLY A 13 1.51 20.10 2.38
N GLN A 14 2.80 19.83 2.62
CA GLN A 14 3.27 19.11 3.81
C GLN A 14 2.84 19.80 5.12
N ASP A 15 2.96 21.12 5.20
CA ASP A 15 2.61 21.91 6.38
C ASP A 15 1.10 21.89 6.65
N GLU A 16 0.29 21.97 5.59
CA GLU A 16 -1.18 21.88 5.67
C GLU A 16 -1.62 20.51 6.18
N LEU A 17 -1.03 19.43 5.65
CA LEU A 17 -1.31 18.07 6.08
C LEU A 17 -0.91 17.85 7.53
N HIS A 18 0.28 18.32 7.93
CA HIS A 18 0.76 18.21 9.30
C HIS A 18 -0.19 18.91 10.28
N PHE A 19 -0.66 20.13 9.95
CA PHE A 19 -1.62 20.85 10.79
C PHE A 19 -2.95 20.08 10.92
N LEU A 20 -3.48 19.53 9.83
CA LEU A 20 -4.73 18.76 9.85
C LEU A 20 -4.61 17.47 10.67
N LEU A 21 -3.48 16.77 10.59
CA LEU A 21 -3.21 15.60 11.41
C LEU A 21 -3.18 15.96 12.90
N GLN A 22 -2.48 17.04 13.26
CA GLN A 22 -2.43 17.53 14.65
C GLN A 22 -3.83 17.95 15.14
N LEU A 23 -4.61 18.65 14.33
CA LEU A 23 -5.99 19.04 14.64
C LEU A 23 -6.89 17.81 14.91
N ALA A 24 -6.66 16.72 14.20
CA ALA A 24 -7.36 15.44 14.38
C ALA A 24 -6.77 14.56 15.49
N GLY A 25 -5.73 15.04 16.22
CA GLY A 25 -5.05 14.25 17.23
C GLY A 25 -4.26 13.07 16.69
N ARG A 26 -3.79 13.15 15.44
CA ARG A 26 -3.02 12.10 14.77
C ARG A 26 -1.55 12.46 14.71
N THR A 27 -0.70 11.49 15.00
CA THR A 27 0.77 11.62 14.97
C THR A 27 1.43 10.88 13.81
N ALA A 28 0.64 10.15 13.03
CA ALA A 28 1.11 9.38 11.88
C ALA A 28 0.02 9.27 10.81
N LEU A 29 0.45 9.12 9.57
CA LEU A 29 -0.39 8.76 8.43
C LEU A 29 0.28 7.61 7.69
N LEU A 30 -0.51 6.60 7.31
CA LEU A 30 0.01 5.44 6.59
C LEU A 30 0.65 5.89 5.25
N GLY A 31 1.82 5.36 4.94
CA GLY A 31 2.55 5.73 3.73
C GLY A 31 3.38 7.01 3.83
N LEU A 32 3.40 7.69 4.99
CA LEU A 32 4.30 8.81 5.26
C LEU A 32 5.43 8.43 6.22
N ASP A 33 6.60 9.03 6.02
CA ASP A 33 7.66 8.98 7.02
C ASP A 33 7.19 9.74 8.27
N PRO A 34 7.10 9.10 9.45
CA PRO A 34 6.71 9.76 10.70
C PRO A 34 7.58 10.98 11.04
N LYS A 35 8.84 11.03 10.60
CA LYS A 35 9.72 12.17 10.79
C LYS A 35 9.26 13.43 10.07
N SER A 36 8.53 13.27 8.95
CA SER A 36 8.04 14.38 8.14
C SER A 36 6.92 15.17 8.81
N ILE A 37 6.28 14.60 9.84
CA ILE A 37 5.19 15.20 10.61
C ILE A 37 5.47 15.21 12.13
N ALA A 38 6.74 15.06 12.52
CA ALA A 38 7.14 15.08 13.91
C ALA A 38 7.17 16.51 14.48
N GLY A 39 6.79 16.65 15.76
CA GLY A 39 6.78 17.92 16.47
C GLY A 39 5.53 18.77 16.22
N PRO A 40 5.55 20.06 16.60
CA PRO A 40 4.42 20.96 16.42
C PRO A 40 4.25 21.34 14.93
N ALA A 41 2.99 21.38 14.46
CA ALA A 41 2.71 21.78 13.10
C ALA A 41 3.14 23.23 12.81
N PRO A 42 3.72 23.50 11.64
CA PRO A 42 4.10 24.85 11.25
C PRO A 42 2.88 25.80 11.18
N LYS A 43 3.04 27.04 11.62
CA LYS A 43 1.97 28.06 11.54
C LYS A 43 1.53 28.34 10.09
N SER A 44 2.46 28.22 9.14
CA SER A 44 2.21 28.33 7.70
C SER A 44 1.11 27.40 7.21
N GLY A 45 1.05 26.18 7.72
CA GLY A 45 0.01 25.20 7.34
C GLY A 45 -1.40 25.68 7.73
N ARG A 46 -1.55 26.22 8.95
CA ARG A 46 -2.82 26.80 9.39
C ARG A 46 -3.24 28.00 8.54
N GLU A 47 -2.31 28.93 8.29
CA GLU A 47 -2.56 30.14 7.51
C GLU A 47 -2.97 29.82 6.06
N GLN A 48 -2.32 28.85 5.43
CA GLN A 48 -2.67 28.38 4.09
C GLN A 48 -4.08 27.73 4.06
N LEU A 49 -4.40 26.89 5.03
CA LEU A 49 -5.72 26.26 5.12
C LEU A 49 -6.84 27.29 5.33
N LEU A 50 -6.61 28.31 6.15
CA LEU A 50 -7.54 29.42 6.35
C LEU A 50 -7.74 30.24 5.06
N SER A 51 -6.67 30.60 4.38
CA SER A 51 -6.72 31.39 3.13
C SER A 51 -7.47 30.67 2.01
N ARG A 52 -7.44 29.32 2.01
CA ARG A 52 -8.16 28.45 1.08
C ARG A 52 -9.59 28.13 1.53
N GLY A 53 -10.02 28.58 2.71
CA GLY A 53 -11.34 28.26 3.27
C GLY A 53 -11.54 26.78 3.62
N LEU A 54 -10.45 26.03 3.79
CA LEU A 54 -10.49 24.58 4.14
C LEU A 54 -10.74 24.36 5.62
N ILE A 55 -10.41 25.34 6.46
CA ILE A 55 -10.72 25.39 7.88
C ILE A 55 -11.35 26.72 8.26
N GLN A 56 -12.11 26.74 9.36
CA GLN A 56 -12.61 27.95 10.00
C GLN A 56 -12.04 28.05 11.42
N PRO A 57 -11.69 29.26 11.90
CA PRO A 57 -11.26 29.47 13.27
C PRO A 57 -12.33 29.01 14.26
N GLY A 58 -11.90 28.34 15.31
CA GLY A 58 -12.77 28.05 16.42
C GLY A 58 -13.18 29.32 17.16
N GLN A 59 -14.43 29.38 17.62
CA GLN A 59 -14.92 30.49 18.46
C GLN A 59 -14.64 30.23 19.93
N ASN A 60 -14.38 31.26 20.69
CA ASN A 60 -14.22 31.21 22.16
C ASN A 60 -13.18 30.20 22.66
N GLY A 61 -12.04 30.09 21.97
CA GLY A 61 -10.96 29.17 22.34
C GLY A 61 -11.17 27.71 21.92
N ALA A 62 -12.22 27.42 21.13
CA ALA A 62 -12.40 26.12 20.53
C ALA A 62 -11.38 25.89 19.39
N ASN A 63 -11.12 24.62 19.09
CA ASN A 63 -10.24 24.23 17.97
C ASN A 63 -10.84 24.66 16.62
N ASP A 64 -9.95 24.90 15.65
CA ASP A 64 -10.34 25.12 14.27
C ASP A 64 -11.18 23.94 13.72
N ARG A 65 -12.03 24.21 12.74
CA ARG A 65 -12.94 23.20 12.17
C ARG A 65 -12.70 23.04 10.69
N VAL A 66 -12.52 21.81 10.23
CA VAL A 66 -12.45 21.48 8.80
C VAL A 66 -13.82 21.69 8.15
N GLN A 67 -13.85 22.26 6.95
CA GLN A 67 -15.05 22.70 6.27
C GLN A 67 -15.50 21.79 5.14
N GLY A 68 -16.82 21.65 4.98
CA GLY A 68 -17.55 21.18 3.80
C GLY A 68 -16.95 19.98 3.07
N ALA A 69 -16.60 20.18 1.79
CA ALA A 69 -16.05 19.16 0.92
C ALA A 69 -14.70 18.60 1.42
N ALA A 70 -13.86 19.45 2.05
CA ALA A 70 -12.60 19.00 2.63
C ALA A 70 -12.83 18.00 3.77
N LEU A 71 -13.86 18.20 4.60
CA LEU A 71 -14.19 17.25 5.66
C LEU A 71 -14.61 15.88 5.11
N MET A 72 -15.40 15.86 4.02
CA MET A 72 -15.81 14.60 3.38
C MET A 72 -14.61 13.82 2.83
N VAL A 73 -13.65 14.51 2.21
CA VAL A 73 -12.43 13.90 1.68
C VAL A 73 -11.50 13.44 2.81
N LEU A 74 -11.34 14.24 3.86
CA LEU A 74 -10.37 13.97 4.92
C LEU A 74 -10.88 12.98 5.98
N THR A 75 -12.19 12.78 6.13
CA THR A 75 -12.73 11.86 7.14
C THR A 75 -12.20 10.43 6.99
N PRO A 76 -12.20 9.78 5.79
CA PRO A 76 -11.61 8.45 5.64
C PRO A 76 -10.11 8.42 5.91
N VAL A 77 -9.40 9.51 5.66
CA VAL A 77 -7.95 9.63 5.85
C VAL A 77 -7.58 9.81 7.33
N LEU A 78 -8.29 10.69 8.03
CA LEU A 78 -8.02 11.01 9.42
C LEU A 78 -8.57 9.96 10.40
N PHE A 79 -9.66 9.28 10.02
CA PHE A 79 -10.34 8.27 10.84
C PHE A 79 -10.62 6.99 10.04
N PRO A 80 -9.57 6.36 9.46
CA PRO A 80 -9.77 5.16 8.65
C PRO A 80 -10.24 3.99 9.52
N LYS A 81 -11.09 3.14 8.96
CA LYS A 81 -11.38 1.81 9.49
C LYS A 81 -10.52 0.75 8.84
N ARG A 82 -10.25 0.91 7.56
CA ARG A 82 -9.40 0.04 6.76
C ARG A 82 -8.54 0.86 5.80
N ALA A 83 -7.43 0.30 5.38
CA ALA A 83 -6.65 0.87 4.30
C ALA A 83 -5.96 -0.24 3.48
N LEU A 84 -5.77 0.02 2.20
CA LEU A 84 -4.89 -0.72 1.31
C LEU A 84 -3.72 0.18 0.95
N MET A 85 -2.52 -0.18 1.35
CA MET A 85 -1.29 0.47 0.90
C MET A 85 -0.67 -0.37 -0.21
N ALA A 86 -0.35 0.25 -1.33
CA ALA A 86 0.43 -0.35 -2.40
C ALA A 86 1.72 0.45 -2.58
N ALA A 87 2.84 -0.25 -2.59
CA ALA A 87 4.15 0.33 -2.86
C ALA A 87 4.82 -0.43 -3.99
N ARG A 88 5.47 0.28 -4.91
CA ARG A 88 6.31 -0.32 -5.95
C ARG A 88 7.69 0.31 -5.97
N SER A 89 8.65 -0.47 -6.39
CA SER A 89 10.01 -0.02 -6.68
C SER A 89 10.42 -0.50 -8.07
N LEU A 90 10.95 0.42 -8.85
CA LEU A 90 11.54 0.15 -10.15
C LEU A 90 13.04 0.43 -10.06
N PRO A 91 13.90 -0.38 -10.69
CA PRO A 91 15.34 -0.13 -10.72
C PRO A 91 15.64 1.30 -11.20
N GLY A 92 16.39 2.05 -10.41
CA GLY A 92 16.84 3.40 -10.78
C GLY A 92 15.83 4.54 -10.63
N THR A 93 14.56 4.28 -10.28
CA THR A 93 13.52 5.34 -10.20
C THR A 93 12.98 5.59 -8.79
N GLY A 94 13.47 4.84 -7.81
CA GLY A 94 13.00 4.94 -6.43
C GLY A 94 11.68 4.21 -6.17
N SER A 95 11.09 4.48 -5.01
CA SER A 95 9.85 3.85 -4.57
C SER A 95 8.67 4.81 -4.71
N GLN A 96 7.53 4.28 -5.13
CA GLN A 96 6.25 4.98 -5.19
C GLN A 96 5.26 4.29 -4.28
N THR A 97 4.44 5.06 -3.58
CA THR A 97 3.43 4.53 -2.65
C THR A 97 2.10 5.25 -2.87
N VAL A 98 1.03 4.47 -2.84
CA VAL A 98 -0.35 4.98 -2.75
C VAL A 98 -1.05 4.30 -1.59
N VAL A 99 -2.00 5.00 -0.98
CA VAL A 99 -2.82 4.45 0.10
C VAL A 99 -4.28 4.74 -0.18
N LEU A 100 -5.09 3.70 -0.24
CA LEU A 100 -6.55 3.81 -0.32
C LEU A 100 -7.13 3.64 1.08
N TYR A 101 -7.68 4.70 1.62
CA TYR A 101 -8.35 4.72 2.93
C TYR A 101 -9.84 4.48 2.76
N ALA A 102 -10.44 3.75 3.71
CA ALA A 102 -11.87 3.47 3.77
C ALA A 102 -12.45 3.78 5.16
N ASN A 103 -13.58 4.47 5.18
CA ASN A 103 -14.41 4.66 6.37
C ASN A 103 -15.91 4.62 5.97
N GLY A 104 -16.57 3.48 6.23
CA GLY A 104 -17.91 3.22 5.72
C GLY A 104 -17.94 3.29 4.19
N PRO A 105 -18.86 4.07 3.59
CA PRO A 105 -18.97 4.21 2.14
C PRO A 105 -17.97 5.19 1.53
N GLY A 106 -17.12 5.84 2.34
CA GLY A 106 -16.14 6.82 1.87
C GLY A 106 -14.80 6.16 1.57
N TYR A 107 -14.30 6.37 0.35
CA TYR A 107 -12.99 5.90 -0.12
C TYR A 107 -12.17 7.08 -0.60
N VAL A 108 -10.91 7.16 -0.17
CA VAL A 108 -9.99 8.23 -0.60
C VAL A 108 -8.62 7.66 -0.92
N LEU A 109 -8.19 7.87 -2.15
CA LEU A 109 -6.85 7.53 -2.59
C LEU A 109 -5.89 8.67 -2.25
N HIS A 110 -4.87 8.38 -1.48
CA HIS A 110 -3.76 9.27 -1.18
C HIS A 110 -2.55 8.87 -2.02
N SER A 111 -1.96 9.85 -2.68
CA SER A 111 -0.71 9.73 -3.41
C SER A 111 0.13 10.99 -3.25
N MET A 112 1.43 10.87 -3.44
CA MET A 112 2.30 12.03 -3.59
C MET A 112 2.31 12.48 -5.05
N VAL A 113 2.20 13.78 -5.28
CA VAL A 113 2.28 14.39 -6.59
C VAL A 113 3.52 15.30 -6.68
N GLU A 114 3.75 15.85 -7.85
CA GLU A 114 4.89 16.72 -8.11
C GLU A 114 5.02 17.86 -7.08
N GLY A 115 6.25 18.19 -6.71
CA GLY A 115 6.56 19.19 -5.70
C GLY A 115 6.35 18.72 -4.25
N GLY A 116 6.26 17.40 -4.00
CA GLY A 116 6.11 16.84 -2.65
C GLY A 116 4.76 17.13 -2.01
N LYS A 117 3.74 17.45 -2.81
CA LYS A 117 2.37 17.66 -2.34
C LYS A 117 1.62 16.34 -2.24
N HIS A 118 0.59 16.33 -1.40
CA HIS A 118 -0.28 15.19 -1.15
C HIS A 118 -1.60 15.38 -1.89
N SER A 119 -1.98 14.42 -2.72
CA SER A 119 -3.28 14.37 -3.40
C SER A 119 -4.19 13.38 -2.68
N PHE A 120 -5.39 13.81 -2.36
CA PHE A 120 -6.46 13.02 -1.75
C PHE A 120 -7.64 12.99 -2.71
N GLN A 121 -7.77 11.91 -3.47
CA GLN A 121 -8.80 11.74 -4.50
C GLN A 121 -9.94 10.86 -3.97
N PRO A 122 -11.17 11.39 -3.86
CA PRO A 122 -12.33 10.58 -3.53
C PRO A 122 -12.63 9.55 -4.63
N LEU A 123 -13.00 8.34 -4.22
CA LEU A 123 -13.42 7.28 -5.12
C LEU A 123 -14.84 6.81 -4.77
N THR A 124 -15.59 6.34 -5.77
CA THR A 124 -16.91 5.74 -5.56
C THR A 124 -16.82 4.27 -5.13
N SER A 125 -15.72 3.60 -5.50
CA SER A 125 -15.44 2.24 -5.07
C SER A 125 -13.94 1.96 -5.07
N PRO A 126 -13.45 1.01 -4.25
CA PRO A 126 -12.04 0.60 -4.27
C PRO A 126 -11.62 0.00 -5.61
N ALA A 127 -12.54 -0.61 -6.35
CA ALA A 127 -12.25 -1.25 -7.64
C ALA A 127 -11.72 -0.27 -8.70
N GLN A 128 -11.99 1.03 -8.56
CA GLN A 128 -11.43 2.06 -9.45
C GLN A 128 -9.89 2.12 -9.41
N LEU A 129 -9.26 1.59 -8.35
CA LEU A 129 -7.80 1.53 -8.25
C LEU A 129 -7.17 0.40 -9.07
N ILE A 130 -7.93 -0.66 -9.40
CA ILE A 130 -7.41 -1.87 -10.05
C ILE A 130 -6.67 -1.56 -11.36
N PRO A 131 -7.21 -0.77 -12.31
CA PRO A 131 -6.50 -0.48 -13.56
C PRO A 131 -5.13 0.17 -13.31
N ALA A 132 -5.04 1.14 -12.40
CA ALA A 132 -3.79 1.81 -12.07
C ALA A 132 -2.78 0.85 -11.41
N LEU A 133 -3.23 -0.06 -10.56
CA LEU A 133 -2.37 -1.08 -9.95
C LEU A 133 -1.87 -2.11 -10.98
N LEU A 134 -2.69 -2.47 -11.97
CA LEU A 134 -2.25 -3.35 -13.06
C LEU A 134 -1.19 -2.68 -13.95
N GLU A 135 -1.31 -1.38 -14.22
CA GLU A 135 -0.27 -0.61 -14.90
C GLU A 135 1.01 -0.48 -14.04
N TRP A 136 0.85 -0.37 -12.74
CA TRP A 136 1.99 -0.32 -11.80
C TRP A 136 2.79 -1.61 -11.76
N PHE A 137 2.09 -2.74 -11.90
CA PHE A 137 2.67 -4.07 -11.87
C PHE A 137 2.35 -4.77 -13.20
N PRO A 138 3.09 -4.47 -14.27
CA PRO A 138 2.89 -5.09 -15.58
C PRO A 138 3.38 -6.55 -15.53
N ILE A 139 2.63 -7.38 -14.81
CA ILE A 139 2.90 -8.79 -14.66
C ILE A 139 2.45 -9.49 -15.92
N THR A 140 3.39 -10.15 -16.61
CA THR A 140 3.12 -10.94 -17.80
C THR A 140 2.14 -12.05 -17.42
N SER A 141 1.04 -12.14 -18.17
CA SER A 141 0.07 -13.23 -18.03
C SER A 141 0.78 -14.57 -18.26
N MET A 142 0.77 -15.41 -17.24
CA MET A 142 1.25 -16.78 -17.34
C MET A 142 0.21 -17.67 -16.67
N PRO A 143 -0.08 -18.86 -17.24
CA PRO A 143 -0.98 -19.81 -16.58
C PRO A 143 -0.54 -20.02 -15.16
N GLY A 144 -1.43 -19.78 -14.21
CA GLY A 144 -1.16 -20.00 -12.79
C GLY A 144 -0.75 -21.45 -12.60
N VAL A 145 0.45 -21.67 -12.09
CA VAL A 145 0.86 -22.99 -11.62
C VAL A 145 0.55 -23.01 -10.14
N ALA A 146 -0.15 -24.05 -9.69
CA ALA A 146 -0.55 -24.23 -8.30
C ALA A 146 0.64 -24.44 -7.33
N ASP A 147 1.86 -24.30 -7.84
CA ASP A 147 3.08 -24.58 -7.11
C ASP A 147 3.37 -23.49 -6.09
N GLN A 148 3.30 -23.86 -4.85
CA GLN A 148 3.64 -23.00 -3.73
C GLN A 148 4.61 -23.73 -2.79
N ALA A 149 5.48 -22.99 -2.17
CA ALA A 149 6.39 -23.48 -1.16
C ALA A 149 6.38 -22.58 0.08
N ILE A 150 6.66 -23.15 1.24
CA ILE A 150 6.95 -22.37 2.44
C ILE A 150 8.47 -22.32 2.58
N ILE A 151 9.00 -21.11 2.66
CA ILE A 151 10.44 -20.85 2.74
C ILE A 151 10.71 -20.01 3.98
N ALA A 152 11.66 -20.44 4.80
CA ALA A 152 12.09 -19.66 5.96
C ALA A 152 12.62 -18.28 5.52
N THR A 153 12.25 -17.22 6.25
CA THR A 153 12.65 -15.84 5.94
C THR A 153 14.16 -15.71 5.75
N ALA A 154 14.96 -16.28 6.65
CA ALA A 154 16.41 -16.23 6.57
C ALA A 154 16.97 -16.88 5.28
N VAL A 155 16.35 -17.98 4.82
CA VAL A 155 16.74 -18.67 3.57
C VAL A 155 16.39 -17.80 2.37
N LEU A 156 15.19 -17.22 2.34
CA LEU A 156 14.72 -16.37 1.27
C LEU A 156 15.53 -15.07 1.17
N ASP A 157 15.84 -14.43 2.31
CA ASP A 157 16.64 -13.21 2.36
C ASP A 157 18.07 -13.48 1.87
N LYS A 158 18.67 -14.62 2.27
CA LYS A 158 20.01 -15.00 1.78
C LYS A 158 20.00 -15.31 0.29
N CYS A 159 18.98 -16.00 -0.19
CA CYS A 159 18.79 -16.27 -1.62
C CYS A 159 18.70 -14.95 -2.41
N ARG A 160 17.88 -14.01 -1.94
CA ARG A 160 17.72 -12.69 -2.57
C ARG A 160 19.02 -11.90 -2.59
N GLU A 161 19.75 -11.81 -1.47
CA GLU A 161 21.03 -11.12 -1.36
C GLU A 161 22.03 -11.67 -2.39
N LEU A 162 22.15 -12.99 -2.48
CA LEU A 162 23.07 -13.65 -3.41
C LEU A 162 22.66 -13.43 -4.88
N ALA A 163 21.35 -13.54 -5.19
CA ALA A 163 20.84 -13.31 -6.53
C ALA A 163 21.10 -11.86 -6.99
N GLN A 164 20.76 -10.88 -6.16
CA GLN A 164 20.99 -9.46 -6.45
C GLN A 164 22.48 -9.12 -6.54
N GLY A 165 23.35 -9.85 -5.82
CA GLY A 165 24.79 -9.76 -5.91
C GLY A 165 25.40 -10.52 -7.11
N GLY A 166 24.59 -11.04 -8.04
CA GLY A 166 25.06 -11.77 -9.23
C GLY A 166 25.56 -13.19 -8.96
N GLN A 167 25.39 -13.72 -7.73
CA GLN A 167 25.86 -15.06 -7.34
C GLN A 167 24.76 -16.12 -7.51
N VAL A 168 24.21 -16.20 -8.73
CA VAL A 168 23.02 -17.00 -9.07
C VAL A 168 23.14 -18.47 -8.63
N GLU A 169 24.26 -19.14 -8.89
CA GLU A 169 24.45 -20.53 -8.49
C GLU A 169 24.47 -20.72 -6.97
N LYS A 170 25.02 -19.78 -6.22
CA LYS A 170 24.97 -19.83 -4.76
C LYS A 170 23.57 -19.56 -4.24
N ALA A 171 22.81 -18.65 -4.88
CA ALA A 171 21.42 -18.41 -4.56
C ALA A 171 20.57 -19.68 -4.76
N LEU A 172 20.74 -20.38 -5.88
CA LEU A 172 20.09 -21.67 -6.14
C LEU A 172 20.42 -22.71 -5.06
N ASN A 173 21.67 -22.78 -4.64
CA ASN A 173 22.10 -23.70 -3.61
C ASN A 173 21.42 -23.44 -2.24
N THR A 174 21.07 -22.19 -1.92
CA THR A 174 20.35 -21.90 -0.65
C THR A 174 18.94 -22.45 -0.62
N ILE A 175 18.31 -22.65 -1.76
CA ILE A 175 16.92 -23.11 -1.89
C ILE A 175 16.78 -24.54 -2.45
N LEU A 176 17.87 -25.31 -2.51
CA LEU A 176 17.85 -26.70 -3.05
C LEU A 176 16.82 -27.59 -2.37
N HIS A 177 16.66 -27.46 -1.05
CA HIS A 177 15.75 -28.25 -0.23
C HIS A 177 14.30 -27.76 -0.21
N VAL A 178 14.03 -26.61 -0.86
CA VAL A 178 12.66 -26.07 -0.96
C VAL A 178 11.83 -26.96 -1.88
N PRO A 179 10.55 -27.26 -1.55
CA PRO A 179 9.68 -28.14 -2.33
C PRO A 179 9.11 -27.42 -3.58
N LEU A 180 9.98 -26.92 -4.41
CA LEU A 180 9.76 -26.43 -5.78
C LEU A 180 10.57 -27.34 -6.72
N ASP A 181 10.12 -27.52 -7.95
CA ASP A 181 10.94 -28.20 -8.94
C ASP A 181 12.15 -27.32 -9.35
N ASP A 182 13.13 -27.93 -10.03
CA ASP A 182 14.38 -27.22 -10.36
C ASP A 182 14.16 -26.09 -11.37
N ALA A 183 13.17 -26.20 -12.25
CA ALA A 183 12.83 -25.14 -13.19
C ALA A 183 12.22 -23.93 -12.46
N GLN A 184 11.36 -24.17 -11.48
CA GLN A 184 10.76 -23.15 -10.66
C GLN A 184 11.76 -22.46 -9.74
N LYS A 185 12.70 -23.22 -9.14
CA LYS A 185 13.81 -22.65 -8.37
C LYS A 185 14.64 -21.68 -9.21
N ARG A 186 14.98 -22.08 -10.45
CA ARG A 186 15.71 -21.22 -11.40
C ARG A 186 14.93 -19.97 -11.76
N LEU A 187 13.63 -20.09 -12.03
CA LEU A 187 12.76 -18.94 -12.32
C LEU A 187 12.63 -17.98 -11.12
N LEU A 188 12.52 -18.51 -9.90
CA LEU A 188 12.46 -17.70 -8.68
C LEU A 188 13.77 -16.91 -8.49
N VAL A 189 14.91 -17.58 -8.59
CA VAL A 189 16.23 -16.92 -8.45
C VAL A 189 16.45 -15.90 -9.58
N LYS A 190 16.03 -16.24 -10.82
CA LYS A 190 16.10 -15.31 -11.96
C LYS A 190 15.27 -14.06 -11.71
N ALA A 191 14.04 -14.20 -11.24
CA ALA A 191 13.17 -13.05 -10.92
C ALA A 191 13.78 -12.16 -9.82
N MET A 192 14.50 -12.73 -8.85
CA MET A 192 15.24 -11.99 -7.83
C MET A 192 16.51 -11.31 -8.36
N HIS A 193 17.13 -11.88 -9.39
CA HIS A 193 18.34 -11.34 -10.02
C HIS A 193 17.99 -10.22 -11.01
N ASP A 194 17.04 -10.48 -11.91
CA ASP A 194 16.66 -9.61 -13.03
C ASP A 194 15.43 -8.77 -12.71
N VAL A 195 15.29 -8.30 -11.47
CA VAL A 195 14.11 -7.56 -11.01
C VAL A 195 13.77 -6.40 -11.94
N LYS A 196 12.57 -6.42 -12.53
CA LYS A 196 12.00 -5.31 -13.30
C LYS A 196 11.05 -4.47 -12.47
N VAL A 197 10.25 -5.13 -11.66
CA VAL A 197 9.37 -4.49 -10.69
C VAL A 197 9.35 -5.30 -9.40
N SER A 198 9.39 -4.61 -8.30
CA SER A 198 9.08 -5.18 -7.00
C SER A 198 8.10 -4.28 -6.26
N GLY A 199 7.35 -4.85 -5.34
CA GLY A 199 6.45 -4.06 -4.53
C GLY A 199 5.76 -4.87 -3.46
N SER A 200 4.88 -4.18 -2.75
CA SER A 200 4.10 -4.79 -1.68
C SER A 200 2.72 -4.18 -1.60
N PHE A 201 1.81 -4.99 -1.11
CA PHE A 201 0.47 -4.58 -0.70
C PHE A 201 0.33 -4.85 0.78
N ALA A 202 -0.24 -3.91 1.53
CA ALA A 202 -0.57 -4.10 2.93
C ALA A 202 -2.05 -3.76 3.14
N LEU A 203 -2.79 -4.72 3.69
CA LEU A 203 -4.15 -4.54 4.15
C LEU A 203 -4.10 -4.21 5.64
N VAL A 204 -4.64 -3.07 6.03
CA VAL A 204 -4.56 -2.55 7.40
C VAL A 204 -5.96 -2.38 7.96
N VAL A 205 -6.24 -3.00 9.10
CA VAL A 205 -7.42 -2.74 9.93
C VAL A 205 -7.01 -1.86 11.09
N PHE A 206 -7.72 -0.75 11.26
CA PHE A 206 -7.50 0.16 12.39
C PHE A 206 -8.46 -0.22 13.52
N GLY A 207 -7.90 -0.72 14.59
CA GLY A 207 -8.61 -1.08 15.82
C GLY A 207 -8.71 0.07 16.83
N PRO A 208 -9.35 -0.18 17.97
CA PRO A 208 -9.35 0.74 19.11
C PRO A 208 -7.92 1.01 19.62
N GLN A 209 -7.72 2.18 20.23
CA GLN A 209 -6.45 2.56 20.86
C GLN A 209 -5.24 2.58 19.89
N ALA A 210 -5.49 2.92 18.61
CA ALA A 210 -4.47 2.95 17.55
C ALA A 210 -3.78 1.60 17.28
N SER A 211 -4.38 0.48 17.68
CA SER A 211 -3.93 -0.85 17.25
C SER A 211 -4.13 -1.01 15.75
N MET A 212 -3.23 -1.75 15.11
CA MET A 212 -3.32 -2.07 13.69
C MET A 212 -3.02 -3.54 13.47
N ASP A 213 -3.93 -4.22 12.75
CA ASP A 213 -3.67 -5.53 12.18
C ASP A 213 -3.27 -5.36 10.73
N VAL A 214 -2.17 -5.98 10.33
CA VAL A 214 -1.60 -5.82 8.99
C VAL A 214 -1.38 -7.19 8.36
N GLU A 215 -1.97 -7.37 7.20
CA GLU A 215 -1.65 -8.48 6.30
C GLU A 215 -0.91 -7.94 5.08
N SER A 216 0.13 -8.64 4.65
CA SER A 216 0.97 -8.16 3.57
C SER A 216 1.22 -9.22 2.51
N LEU A 217 1.32 -8.73 1.26
CA LEU A 217 1.75 -9.47 0.09
C LEU A 217 2.89 -8.70 -0.55
N ALA A 218 4.05 -9.34 -0.73
CA ALA A 218 5.13 -8.79 -1.54
C ALA A 218 5.14 -9.44 -2.92
N ILE A 219 5.62 -8.71 -3.93
CA ILE A 219 5.76 -9.19 -5.32
C ILE A 219 7.13 -8.85 -5.83
N VAL A 220 7.72 -9.80 -6.57
CA VAL A 220 8.92 -9.59 -7.37
C VAL A 220 8.65 -10.16 -8.75
N ALA A 221 8.96 -9.39 -9.79
CA ALA A 221 8.77 -9.82 -11.17
C ALA A 221 9.98 -9.45 -12.05
N ASP A 222 10.27 -10.33 -12.99
CA ASP A 222 11.14 -10.10 -14.14
C ASP A 222 10.29 -10.00 -15.44
N ASP A 223 10.93 -10.09 -16.61
CA ASP A 223 10.24 -10.07 -17.91
C ASP A 223 9.41 -11.33 -18.20
N GLN A 224 9.57 -12.40 -17.42
CA GLN A 224 9.01 -13.71 -17.70
C GLN A 224 8.09 -14.22 -16.60
N THR A 225 8.39 -13.88 -15.33
CA THR A 225 7.68 -14.44 -14.18
C THR A 225 7.44 -13.40 -13.11
N ALA A 226 6.39 -13.61 -12.33
CA ALA A 226 6.10 -12.88 -11.12
C ALA A 226 5.89 -13.85 -9.95
N TRP A 227 6.42 -13.49 -8.80
CA TRP A 227 6.37 -14.26 -7.58
C TRP A 227 5.74 -13.46 -6.46
N ALA A 228 4.77 -14.06 -5.79
CA ALA A 228 4.07 -13.51 -4.65
C ALA A 228 4.57 -14.16 -3.35
N PHE A 229 4.77 -13.34 -2.32
CA PHE A 229 5.27 -13.71 -1.01
C PHE A 229 4.27 -13.26 0.05
N THR A 230 3.67 -14.19 0.78
CA THR A 230 2.73 -13.90 1.86
C THR A 230 3.19 -14.56 3.15
N VAL A 231 2.90 -13.95 4.29
CA VAL A 231 3.09 -14.62 5.60
C VAL A 231 1.95 -15.61 5.78
N PRO A 232 2.22 -16.93 5.95
CA PRO A 232 1.15 -17.90 6.16
C PRO A 232 0.48 -17.68 7.51
N ALA A 233 -0.85 -17.76 7.57
CA ALA A 233 -1.60 -17.63 8.83
C ALA A 233 -1.25 -18.70 9.86
N GLU A 234 -0.82 -19.88 9.39
CA GLU A 234 -0.56 -21.08 10.20
C GLU A 234 0.92 -21.26 10.56
N ALA A 235 1.81 -20.46 9.95
CA ALA A 235 3.26 -20.56 10.19
C ALA A 235 3.74 -19.44 11.12
N SER A 236 4.91 -19.68 11.74
CA SER A 236 5.60 -18.59 12.45
C SER A 236 5.87 -17.44 11.48
N ARG A 237 5.94 -16.21 11.99
CA ARG A 237 6.29 -14.99 11.19
C ARG A 237 7.68 -15.09 10.53
N ASP A 238 8.39 -16.21 10.75
CA ASP A 238 9.74 -16.47 10.25
C ASP A 238 9.76 -17.21 8.91
N SER A 239 8.62 -17.29 8.21
CA SER A 239 8.54 -17.94 6.91
C SER A 239 7.57 -17.24 5.98
N TYR A 240 7.82 -17.40 4.67
CA TYR A 240 6.94 -16.92 3.60
C TYR A 240 6.37 -18.09 2.82
N ARG A 241 5.09 -18.00 2.49
CA ARG A 241 4.50 -18.77 1.40
C ARG A 241 4.86 -18.07 0.11
N VAL A 242 5.57 -18.78 -0.74
CA VAL A 242 6.05 -18.29 -2.03
C VAL A 242 5.27 -19.01 -3.12
N ARG A 243 4.68 -18.26 -4.04
CA ARG A 243 3.98 -18.81 -5.20
C ARG A 243 4.23 -17.98 -6.44
N ARG A 244 4.25 -18.64 -7.58
CA ARG A 244 4.22 -17.94 -8.87
C ARG A 244 2.82 -17.35 -9.07
N THR A 245 2.74 -16.09 -9.46
CA THR A 245 1.49 -15.38 -9.79
C THR A 245 1.52 -14.95 -11.25
N GLY A 246 0.37 -14.70 -11.82
CA GLY A 246 0.21 -14.31 -13.22
C GLY A 246 -1.24 -13.96 -13.49
N ASP A 247 -1.98 -14.84 -14.18
CA ASP A 247 -3.39 -14.62 -14.56
C ASP A 247 -4.33 -14.43 -13.37
N ASP A 248 -3.94 -14.88 -12.18
CA ASP A 248 -4.68 -14.69 -10.93
C ASP A 248 -4.43 -13.33 -10.26
N PHE A 249 -3.44 -12.55 -10.69
CA PHE A 249 -3.11 -11.27 -10.06
C PHE A 249 -4.27 -10.25 -10.09
N PRO A 250 -5.00 -10.06 -11.19
CA PRO A 250 -6.20 -9.21 -11.18
C PRO A 250 -7.27 -9.67 -10.17
N LEU A 251 -7.40 -10.98 -9.97
CA LEU A 251 -8.33 -11.54 -8.98
C LEU A 251 -7.86 -11.25 -7.55
N ILE A 252 -6.55 -11.32 -7.28
CA ILE A 252 -5.98 -10.94 -5.99
C ILE A 252 -6.28 -9.48 -5.69
N LEU A 253 -6.04 -8.56 -6.65
CA LEU A 253 -6.35 -7.15 -6.48
C LEU A 253 -7.84 -6.91 -6.22
N ARG A 254 -8.72 -7.62 -6.95
CA ARG A 254 -10.16 -7.53 -6.73
C ARG A 254 -10.54 -7.95 -5.31
N ARG A 255 -10.04 -9.08 -4.82
CA ARG A 255 -10.29 -9.54 -3.44
C ARG A 255 -9.81 -8.54 -2.40
N MET A 256 -8.67 -7.88 -2.61
CA MET A 256 -8.20 -6.81 -1.73
C MET A 256 -9.17 -5.62 -1.71
N CYS A 257 -9.72 -5.24 -2.87
CA CYS A 257 -10.71 -4.18 -2.97
C CYS A 257 -12.05 -4.56 -2.31
N ASP A 258 -12.52 -5.80 -2.51
CA ASP A 258 -13.74 -6.33 -1.89
C ASP A 258 -13.59 -6.39 -0.35
N TRP A 259 -12.42 -6.80 0.14
CA TRP A 259 -12.09 -6.75 1.56
C TRP A 259 -12.15 -5.31 2.12
N LEU A 260 -11.66 -4.33 1.37
CA LEU A 260 -11.70 -2.91 1.76
C LEU A 260 -13.14 -2.41 1.90
N SER A 261 -14.05 -2.86 1.02
CA SER A 261 -15.48 -2.56 1.06
C SER A 261 -16.20 -3.19 2.25
N GLY A 262 -15.60 -4.18 2.91
CA GLY A 262 -16.23 -4.94 3.98
C GLY A 262 -17.14 -6.06 3.47
N GLU A 263 -17.08 -6.38 2.19
CA GLU A 263 -17.89 -7.43 1.55
C GLU A 263 -17.35 -8.83 1.79
N MET A 264 -16.11 -8.94 2.26
CA MET A 264 -15.48 -10.21 2.60
C MET A 264 -15.31 -10.40 4.11
N PRO A 265 -15.36 -11.66 4.60
CA PRO A 265 -15.00 -11.97 5.99
C PRO A 265 -13.56 -11.55 6.28
N GLN A 266 -13.26 -11.27 7.56
CA GLN A 266 -12.01 -10.66 8.05
C GLN A 266 -10.71 -11.47 7.80
N THR A 267 -10.75 -12.55 7.05
CA THR A 267 -9.57 -13.30 6.62
C THR A 267 -9.20 -12.85 5.21
N ALA A 268 -8.02 -12.27 5.06
CA ALA A 268 -7.49 -11.90 3.76
C ALA A 268 -7.29 -13.11 2.82
N PRO A 269 -7.22 -12.87 1.53
CA PRO A 269 -7.14 -13.88 0.49
C PRO A 269 -5.82 -14.68 0.47
#